data_4d04662459379a0494c3535aa51eff23
#
_entry.id   4d04662459379a0494c3535aa51eff23
#
_cell.length_a   1.000
_cell.length_b   1.000
_cell.length_c   1.000
_cell.angle_alpha   90.00
_cell.angle_beta   90.00
_cell.angle_gamma   90.00
#
_symmetry.space_group_name_H-M   'P 1'
#
loop_
_entity.id
_entity.type
_entity.pdbx_description
1 polymer ?
#
loop_
_entity_poly.entity_id
_entity_poly.type
_entity_poly.pdbx_seq_one_letter_code
_entity_poly.pdbx_strand_id
1 'polypeptide(L)'
;MPWEASGGFITSRVLLRCEADTKDAGAVHVLHLFFCLSNLFCLWNRISEYAIITTMYAVDRTVIGGTILNVAKPIYVIGHRNPDTDSICSAIGYAHLKQAMGVNAIAARAGKVNKETRFALEYFHVEKPLLIPDLYPRVKDIAMDCKIVVRQHDTLRNLGEVLRENDLRSIPVTDSQGLLVGIVSVSDLAKRYFQELGMTNLADMRVRYRDIIHATDSQVLVSGDESETIKGQIRIAAGSIATIKKIIKGNDIVLVGDRKPETILTCINQGISCLVVTGDGRVPAEALEEAETRGIFVLSTPYDTYTVARLINQCVPIRRIMHDNPVCFKPLDLLSDIKGIMEETNYRNYPVLENGRIVGLVSRDRLGVSDPAQVILVDHNERNQAVEGIEEAKIIEIIDHHRFGGISTSEPIYTHAEPVGCTATIVSNMHWQNDIDIPPSIAGLLLSAIISDTVLFKSPTCTPKDKQAAERLAEIADVDMNAYGLEMLKAGSSVGNMTPMEIVRNDLKEFTIGAYRVVVSQTSVMDTKEIMAKEDELLAAMKSICDTEGFDLSLVMITDILEEATYLLFTGSPRTLIGEAFRKDTSGTHLYLPGVMSRKKQIIPPLSEAVKRIKT
;
A
#
# COMPACT_ATOMS: atom_id res chain seq x y z
N MET A 1 -34.58 -28.98 -30.34
CA MET A 1 -33.50 -29.01 -31.34
C MET A 1 -32.47 -27.99 -30.87
N PRO A 2 -31.27 -28.40 -30.53
CA PRO A 2 -30.25 -27.54 -29.94
C PRO A 2 -29.33 -26.98 -31.03
N TRP A 3 -28.77 -25.79 -30.76
CA TRP A 3 -27.65 -25.24 -31.53
C TRP A 3 -26.41 -25.20 -30.62
N GLU A 4 -25.46 -26.02 -31.02
CA GLU A 4 -24.10 -26.00 -30.48
C GLU A 4 -23.34 -24.81 -31.04
N ALA A 5 -22.58 -24.14 -30.22
CA ALA A 5 -21.59 -23.16 -30.62
C ALA A 5 -20.21 -23.63 -30.17
N SER A 6 -19.44 -24.12 -31.12
CA SER A 6 -18.05 -24.50 -31.01
C SER A 6 -17.17 -23.25 -30.93
N GLY A 7 -16.44 -23.06 -29.82
CA GLY A 7 -15.41 -22.03 -29.68
C GLY A 7 -14.09 -22.46 -30.29
N GLY A 8 -13.70 -21.81 -31.38
CA GLY A 8 -12.37 -21.96 -31.98
C GLY A 8 -11.39 -20.92 -31.44
N PHE A 9 -10.30 -21.39 -30.87
CA PHE A 9 -9.12 -20.57 -30.56
C PHE A 9 -8.43 -20.11 -31.84
N ILE A 10 -8.33 -18.80 -32.06
CA ILE A 10 -7.47 -18.23 -33.11
C ILE A 10 -6.28 -17.54 -32.42
N THR A 11 -5.14 -18.22 -32.46
CA THR A 11 -3.84 -17.63 -32.16
C THR A 11 -3.31 -16.98 -33.44
N SER A 12 -3.39 -15.64 -33.51
CA SER A 12 -2.75 -14.87 -34.58
C SER A 12 -1.35 -14.46 -34.15
N ARG A 13 -0.33 -15.16 -34.66
CA ARG A 13 1.06 -14.66 -34.66
C ARG A 13 1.15 -13.53 -35.70
N VAL A 14 1.32 -12.30 -35.25
CA VAL A 14 1.76 -11.19 -36.09
C VAL A 14 3.28 -11.08 -35.95
N LEU A 15 3.98 -11.56 -36.97
CA LEU A 15 5.41 -11.31 -37.17
C LEU A 15 5.55 -9.92 -37.83
N LEU A 16 5.98 -8.91 -37.09
CA LEU A 16 6.48 -7.66 -37.65
C LEU A 16 7.98 -7.80 -37.92
N ARG A 17 8.33 -7.92 -39.20
CA ARG A 17 9.68 -7.64 -39.70
C ARG A 17 9.82 -6.11 -39.77
N CYS A 18 10.70 -5.53 -38.97
CA CYS A 18 11.23 -4.18 -39.21
C CYS A 18 12.64 -4.32 -39.72
N GLU A 19 12.87 -3.91 -40.94
CA GLU A 19 14.20 -3.58 -41.46
C GLU A 19 14.63 -2.25 -40.89
N ALA A 20 15.85 -2.22 -40.39
CA ALA A 20 16.47 -1.04 -39.77
C ALA A 20 17.05 -0.14 -40.87
N ASP A 21 16.70 1.17 -40.82
CA ASP A 21 17.59 2.22 -41.29
C ASP A 21 17.45 3.48 -40.44
N THR A 22 18.51 3.70 -39.75
CA THR A 22 19.22 4.86 -39.24
C THR A 22 18.54 6.16 -38.81
N LYS A 23 18.89 6.53 -37.54
CA LYS A 23 19.07 7.89 -37.01
C LYS A 23 17.83 8.82 -36.95
N ASP A 24 17.36 9.01 -35.70
CA ASP A 24 16.33 9.93 -35.20
C ASP A 24 15.00 9.33 -34.71
N ALA A 25 15.03 8.17 -34.07
CA ALA A 25 13.81 7.45 -33.65
C ALA A 25 13.49 7.48 -32.13
N GLY A 26 14.16 8.32 -31.35
CA GLY A 26 13.96 8.33 -29.88
C GLY A 26 12.64 8.90 -29.37
N ALA A 27 12.06 9.89 -30.07
CA ALA A 27 10.88 10.61 -29.61
C ALA A 27 9.54 9.99 -30.06
N VAL A 28 9.51 9.37 -31.23
CA VAL A 28 8.26 8.83 -31.81
C VAL A 28 7.84 7.50 -31.16
N HIS A 29 8.78 6.71 -30.66
CA HIS A 29 8.46 5.44 -29.99
C HIS A 29 7.87 5.61 -28.58
N VAL A 30 8.18 6.68 -27.90
CA VAL A 30 7.59 6.99 -26.58
C VAL A 30 6.11 7.37 -26.70
N LEU A 31 5.73 8.13 -27.72
CA LEU A 31 4.34 8.49 -27.99
C LEU A 31 3.48 7.29 -28.40
N HIS A 32 4.02 6.33 -29.15
CA HIS A 32 3.28 5.13 -29.54
C HIS A 32 3.07 4.14 -28.37
N LEU A 33 4.00 4.07 -27.42
CA LEU A 33 3.81 3.28 -26.20
C LEU A 33 2.74 3.89 -25.27
N PHE A 34 2.67 5.21 -25.17
CA PHE A 34 1.61 5.89 -24.42
C PHE A 34 0.22 5.66 -25.03
N PHE A 35 0.10 5.63 -26.36
CA PHE A 35 -1.17 5.36 -27.05
C PHE A 35 -1.61 3.88 -26.95
N CYS A 36 -0.68 2.93 -26.87
CA CYS A 36 -0.99 1.52 -26.61
C CYS A 36 -1.38 1.24 -25.16
N LEU A 37 -0.81 1.97 -24.20
CA LEU A 37 -1.16 1.85 -22.78
C LEU A 37 -2.56 2.41 -22.48
N SER A 38 -2.98 3.49 -23.16
CA SER A 38 -4.33 4.05 -23.00
C SER A 38 -5.42 3.11 -23.56
N ASN A 39 -5.14 2.32 -24.60
CA ASN A 39 -6.08 1.34 -25.15
C ASN A 39 -6.12 0.01 -24.35
N LEU A 40 -5.10 -0.33 -23.60
CA LEU A 40 -5.12 -1.43 -22.63
C LEU A 40 -5.95 -1.09 -21.38
N PHE A 41 -6.12 0.19 -21.07
CA PHE A 41 -6.95 0.67 -19.96
C PHE A 41 -8.45 0.41 -20.18
N CYS A 42 -8.93 0.40 -21.41
CA CYS A 42 -10.34 0.10 -21.75
C CYS A 42 -10.73 -1.38 -21.60
N LEU A 43 -9.78 -2.30 -21.54
CA LEU A 43 -10.04 -3.76 -21.45
C LEU A 43 -10.09 -4.30 -20.03
N TRP A 44 -9.85 -3.45 -19.01
CA TRP A 44 -9.67 -3.87 -17.62
C TRP A 44 -10.87 -3.63 -16.70
N ASN A 45 -12.00 -3.22 -17.22
CA ASN A 45 -13.22 -2.84 -16.48
C ASN A 45 -13.98 -3.99 -15.79
N ARG A 46 -13.34 -5.11 -15.42
CA ARG A 46 -13.99 -6.23 -14.68
C ARG A 46 -13.21 -6.75 -13.47
N ILE A 47 -12.21 -6.05 -12.99
CA ILE A 47 -11.43 -6.47 -11.81
C ILE A 47 -11.80 -5.58 -10.62
N SER A 48 -12.16 -6.21 -9.50
CA SER A 48 -12.62 -5.53 -8.28
C SER A 48 -11.68 -4.43 -7.79
N GLU A 49 -12.21 -3.38 -7.14
CA GLU A 49 -11.48 -2.22 -6.59
C GLU A 49 -10.20 -2.62 -5.81
N TYR A 50 -10.17 -3.78 -5.20
CA TYR A 50 -9.00 -4.31 -4.49
C TYR A 50 -7.85 -4.75 -5.41
N ALA A 51 -8.15 -5.27 -6.59
CA ALA A 51 -7.13 -5.70 -7.55
C ALA A 51 -6.48 -4.50 -8.25
N ILE A 52 -7.22 -3.41 -8.47
CA ILE A 52 -6.70 -2.16 -9.05
C ILE A 52 -5.69 -1.52 -8.09
N ILE A 53 -5.98 -1.48 -6.79
CA ILE A 53 -5.07 -0.93 -5.77
C ILE A 53 -3.76 -1.73 -5.75
N THR A 54 -3.82 -3.06 -5.80
CA THR A 54 -2.63 -3.91 -5.76
C THR A 54 -1.78 -3.79 -7.03
N THR A 55 -2.41 -3.58 -8.19
CA THR A 55 -1.70 -3.54 -9.48
C THR A 55 -1.12 -2.15 -9.78
N MET A 56 -1.75 -1.05 -9.37
CA MET A 56 -1.19 0.30 -9.53
C MET A 56 0.06 0.52 -8.65
N TYR A 57 0.17 -0.18 -7.51
CA TYR A 57 1.36 -0.14 -6.67
C TYR A 57 2.51 -1.03 -7.16
N ALA A 58 2.27 -1.92 -8.13
CA ALA A 58 3.31 -2.78 -8.73
C ALA A 58 4.09 -2.09 -9.88
N VAL A 59 3.68 -0.90 -10.33
CA VAL A 59 4.28 -0.19 -11.49
C VAL A 59 5.53 0.62 -11.14
N ASP A 60 5.94 0.65 -9.87
CA ASP A 60 7.09 1.48 -9.41
C ASP A 60 8.46 1.06 -9.99
N ARG A 61 8.54 -0.07 -10.73
CA ARG A 61 9.79 -0.52 -11.36
C ARG A 61 9.54 -1.25 -12.69
N THR A 62 9.43 -0.52 -13.76
CA THR A 62 9.47 -1.12 -15.10
C THR A 62 10.92 -1.32 -15.52
N VAL A 63 11.36 -2.57 -15.60
CA VAL A 63 12.69 -2.92 -16.12
C VAL A 63 12.60 -3.07 -17.64
N ILE A 64 13.08 -2.10 -18.38
CA ILE A 64 13.29 -2.21 -19.82
C ILE A 64 14.81 -2.16 -20.08
N GLY A 65 15.39 -3.27 -20.57
CA GLY A 65 16.79 -3.30 -20.99
C GLY A 65 17.81 -3.13 -19.88
N GLY A 66 17.56 -3.57 -18.64
CA GLY A 66 18.52 -3.52 -17.53
C GLY A 66 18.66 -2.16 -16.82
N THR A 67 17.90 -1.14 -17.24
CA THR A 67 17.89 0.17 -16.58
C THR A 67 16.61 0.28 -15.75
N ILE A 68 16.76 0.48 -14.43
CA ILE A 68 15.65 0.80 -13.53
C ILE A 68 15.24 2.23 -13.82
N LEU A 69 14.13 2.43 -14.51
CA LEU A 69 13.50 3.74 -14.57
C LEU A 69 12.85 4.00 -13.21
N ASN A 70 13.42 4.90 -12.45
CA ASN A 70 12.81 5.46 -11.25
C ASN A 70 11.60 6.29 -11.71
N VAL A 71 10.41 5.70 -11.74
CA VAL A 71 9.18 6.45 -11.98
C VAL A 71 8.96 7.29 -10.72
N ALA A 72 8.98 8.62 -10.87
CA ALA A 72 8.72 9.53 -9.77
C ALA A 72 7.36 9.18 -9.14
N LYS A 73 7.31 9.09 -7.80
CA LYS A 73 6.06 8.83 -7.07
C LYS A 73 5.00 9.85 -7.51
N PRO A 74 3.73 9.44 -7.65
CA PRO A 74 2.69 10.37 -8.02
C PRO A 74 2.43 11.39 -6.92
N ILE A 75 2.07 12.61 -7.33
CA ILE A 75 1.59 13.66 -6.45
C ILE A 75 0.07 13.52 -6.38
N TYR A 76 -0.48 13.37 -5.18
CA TYR A 76 -1.93 13.25 -5.01
C TYR A 76 -2.58 14.63 -4.87
N VAL A 77 -3.52 14.94 -5.75
CA VAL A 77 -4.35 16.13 -5.62
C VAL A 77 -5.62 15.74 -4.86
N ILE A 78 -5.77 16.25 -3.65
CA ILE A 78 -6.79 15.77 -2.71
C ILE A 78 -7.56 16.91 -2.05
N GLY A 79 -8.88 16.79 -2.03
CA GLY A 79 -9.77 17.67 -1.29
C GLY A 79 -9.93 17.29 0.18
N HIS A 80 -10.82 17.95 0.89
CA HIS A 80 -11.03 17.69 2.31
C HIS A 80 -11.64 16.30 2.60
N ARG A 81 -11.48 15.81 3.87
CA ARG A 81 -11.84 14.44 4.28
C ARG A 81 -13.30 14.05 4.13
N ASN A 82 -14.23 15.05 4.18
CA ASN A 82 -15.66 14.86 3.91
C ASN A 82 -15.99 15.53 2.57
N PRO A 83 -15.57 14.93 1.44
CA PRO A 83 -15.54 15.63 0.18
C PRO A 83 -16.94 15.96 -0.33
N ASP A 84 -17.14 17.21 -0.67
CA ASP A 84 -18.28 17.72 -1.42
C ASP A 84 -18.00 17.77 -2.93
N THR A 85 -18.84 18.45 -3.69
CA THR A 85 -18.71 18.50 -5.15
C THR A 85 -17.51 19.35 -5.56
N ASP A 86 -17.19 20.44 -4.84
CA ASP A 86 -16.02 21.25 -5.14
C ASP A 86 -14.73 20.48 -4.86
N SER A 87 -14.61 19.87 -3.69
CA SER A 87 -13.46 19.05 -3.32
C SER A 87 -13.08 17.98 -4.35
N ILE A 88 -14.08 17.27 -4.88
CA ILE A 88 -13.85 16.18 -5.85
C ILE A 88 -13.55 16.74 -7.24
N CYS A 89 -14.37 17.66 -7.73
CA CYS A 89 -14.25 18.18 -9.09
C CYS A 89 -13.01 19.06 -9.26
N SER A 90 -12.67 19.87 -8.24
CA SER A 90 -11.43 20.64 -8.21
C SER A 90 -10.19 19.77 -8.16
N ALA A 91 -10.22 18.63 -7.42
CA ALA A 91 -9.11 17.68 -7.42
C ALA A 91 -8.90 17.06 -8.81
N ILE A 92 -9.96 16.69 -9.52
CA ILE A 92 -9.89 16.16 -10.88
C ILE A 92 -9.36 17.22 -11.86
N GLY A 93 -9.94 18.43 -11.82
CA GLY A 93 -9.54 19.53 -12.71
C GLY A 93 -8.09 19.95 -12.49
N TYR A 94 -7.65 20.07 -11.22
CA TYR A 94 -6.27 20.46 -10.93
C TYR A 94 -5.26 19.38 -11.26
N ALA A 95 -5.60 18.11 -11.05
CA ALA A 95 -4.77 16.99 -11.49
C ALA A 95 -4.58 16.99 -13.01
N HIS A 96 -5.63 17.27 -13.79
CA HIS A 96 -5.54 17.44 -15.24
C HIS A 96 -4.60 18.59 -15.62
N LEU A 97 -4.73 19.76 -14.98
CA LEU A 97 -3.83 20.90 -15.21
C LEU A 97 -2.37 20.50 -14.99
N LYS A 98 -2.07 19.84 -13.87
CA LYS A 98 -0.72 19.40 -13.55
C LYS A 98 -0.18 18.35 -14.53
N GLN A 99 -1.01 17.41 -14.96
CA GLN A 99 -0.65 16.42 -15.99
C GLN A 99 -0.33 17.08 -17.32
N ALA A 100 -1.12 18.07 -17.76
CA ALA A 100 -0.84 18.84 -18.96
C ALA A 100 0.48 19.63 -18.87
N MET A 101 0.88 20.04 -17.65
CA MET A 101 2.18 20.63 -17.36
C MET A 101 3.33 19.62 -17.23
N GLY A 102 3.08 18.32 -17.44
CA GLY A 102 4.10 17.27 -17.37
C GLY A 102 4.36 16.73 -15.95
N VAL A 103 3.53 17.06 -14.97
CA VAL A 103 3.65 16.58 -13.58
C VAL A 103 2.87 15.28 -13.43
N ASN A 104 3.45 14.26 -12.80
CA ASN A 104 2.76 13.00 -12.49
C ASN A 104 1.78 13.21 -11.32
N ALA A 105 0.64 13.84 -11.57
CA ALA A 105 -0.40 14.13 -10.58
C ALA A 105 -1.60 13.19 -10.74
N ILE A 106 -2.19 12.75 -9.63
CA ILE A 106 -3.35 11.86 -9.61
C ILE A 106 -4.43 12.48 -8.71
N ALA A 107 -5.66 12.61 -9.22
CA ALA A 107 -6.79 13.03 -8.42
C ALA A 107 -7.14 11.97 -7.37
N ALA A 108 -7.30 12.41 -6.12
CA ALA A 108 -7.61 11.54 -4.99
C ALA A 108 -8.74 12.11 -4.13
N ARG A 109 -9.35 11.26 -3.31
CA ARG A 109 -10.36 11.62 -2.33
C ARG A 109 -10.11 10.92 -1.00
N ALA A 110 -10.39 11.60 0.09
CA ALA A 110 -10.24 11.05 1.44
C ALA A 110 -11.53 10.36 1.96
N GLY A 111 -12.67 10.62 1.35
CA GLY A 111 -13.96 10.15 1.82
C GLY A 111 -14.89 9.63 0.71
N LYS A 112 -16.13 9.34 1.11
CA LYS A 112 -17.17 8.87 0.19
C LYS A 112 -17.68 10.02 -0.68
N VAL A 113 -17.94 9.73 -1.96
CA VAL A 113 -18.59 10.65 -2.89
C VAL A 113 -20.06 10.77 -2.51
N ASN A 114 -20.56 12.00 -2.34
CA ASN A 114 -21.96 12.30 -2.07
C ASN A 114 -22.85 12.06 -3.33
N LYS A 115 -24.17 12.19 -3.20
CA LYS A 115 -25.11 11.91 -4.30
C LYS A 115 -25.00 12.91 -5.44
N GLU A 116 -24.82 14.18 -5.13
CA GLU A 116 -24.68 15.29 -6.08
C GLU A 116 -23.42 15.11 -6.93
N THR A 117 -22.28 14.92 -6.28
CA THR A 117 -21.01 14.64 -6.96
C THR A 117 -21.09 13.37 -7.80
N ARG A 118 -21.77 12.32 -7.30
CA ARG A 118 -21.96 11.09 -8.06
C ARG A 118 -22.75 11.34 -9.34
N PHE A 119 -23.83 12.12 -9.25
CA PHE A 119 -24.60 12.51 -10.42
C PHE A 119 -23.72 13.22 -11.46
N ALA A 120 -22.92 14.20 -11.03
CA ALA A 120 -22.01 14.93 -11.92
C ALA A 120 -20.99 14.00 -12.60
N LEU A 121 -20.34 13.10 -11.82
CA LEU A 121 -19.38 12.13 -12.36
C LEU A 121 -20.02 11.19 -13.39
N GLU A 122 -21.23 10.67 -13.11
CA GLU A 122 -21.97 9.79 -14.01
C GLU A 122 -22.44 10.52 -15.27
N TYR A 123 -22.92 11.75 -15.14
CA TYR A 123 -23.41 12.58 -16.26
C TYR A 123 -22.27 12.87 -17.26
N PHE A 124 -21.10 13.23 -16.77
CA PHE A 124 -19.92 13.55 -17.60
C PHE A 124 -19.01 12.36 -17.88
N HIS A 125 -19.41 11.14 -17.49
CA HIS A 125 -18.69 9.88 -17.72
C HIS A 125 -17.26 9.89 -17.18
N VAL A 126 -17.04 10.48 -16.00
CA VAL A 126 -15.75 10.52 -15.33
C VAL A 126 -15.74 9.54 -14.15
N GLU A 127 -14.67 8.77 -14.03
CA GLU A 127 -14.49 7.82 -12.94
C GLU A 127 -14.23 8.55 -11.60
N LYS A 128 -14.63 7.90 -10.51
CA LYS A 128 -14.35 8.42 -9.16
C LYS A 128 -12.85 8.49 -8.91
N PRO A 129 -12.35 9.58 -8.29
CA PRO A 129 -10.94 9.67 -7.90
C PRO A 129 -10.51 8.54 -6.96
N LEU A 130 -9.21 8.27 -6.95
CA LEU A 130 -8.60 7.26 -6.09
C LEU A 130 -8.94 7.53 -4.61
N LEU A 131 -9.45 6.51 -3.91
CA LEU A 131 -9.67 6.61 -2.46
C LEU A 131 -8.36 6.46 -1.70
N ILE A 132 -7.98 7.47 -0.94
CA ILE A 132 -6.85 7.48 -0.01
C ILE A 132 -7.41 7.80 1.38
N PRO A 133 -7.70 6.79 2.21
CA PRO A 133 -8.31 7.01 3.52
C PRO A 133 -7.34 7.66 4.52
N ASP A 134 -6.05 7.40 4.38
CA ASP A 134 -4.98 7.96 5.20
C ASP A 134 -3.66 8.05 4.44
N LEU A 135 -2.72 8.85 4.95
CA LEU A 135 -1.37 9.05 4.40
C LEU A 135 -0.27 8.49 5.33
N TYR A 136 -0.64 7.68 6.32
CA TYR A 136 0.35 7.10 7.21
C TYR A 136 1.32 6.18 6.46
N PRO A 137 2.63 6.32 6.69
CA PRO A 137 3.62 5.47 6.05
C PRO A 137 3.49 4.01 6.49
N ARG A 138 3.63 3.10 5.53
CA ARG A 138 3.43 1.67 5.72
C ARG A 138 4.67 0.88 5.37
N VAL A 139 4.70 -0.37 5.82
CA VAL A 139 5.81 -1.31 5.56
C VAL A 139 6.18 -1.40 4.08
N LYS A 140 5.19 -1.41 3.19
CA LYS A 140 5.41 -1.45 1.73
C LYS A 140 6.24 -0.28 1.20
N ASP A 141 6.18 0.88 1.88
CA ASP A 141 6.85 2.11 1.42
C ASP A 141 8.37 2.06 1.66
N ILE A 142 8.83 1.19 2.57
CA ILE A 142 10.24 1.00 2.92
C ILE A 142 10.74 -0.43 2.68
N ALA A 143 9.86 -1.37 2.35
CA ALA A 143 10.24 -2.75 2.09
C ALA A 143 11.14 -2.84 0.84
N MET A 144 12.17 -3.68 0.94
CA MET A 144 13.02 -4.03 -0.19
C MET A 144 12.51 -5.32 -0.82
N ASP A 145 12.59 -5.43 -2.15
CA ASP A 145 12.31 -6.69 -2.83
C ASP A 145 13.19 -7.81 -2.27
N CYS A 146 12.57 -8.91 -1.90
CA CYS A 146 13.28 -10.11 -1.47
C CYS A 146 13.20 -11.18 -2.57
N LYS A 147 14.21 -11.22 -3.44
CA LYS A 147 14.30 -12.22 -4.51
C LYS A 147 15.08 -13.47 -4.08
N ILE A 148 15.78 -13.38 -2.94
CA ILE A 148 16.69 -14.41 -2.47
C ILE A 148 16.12 -15.07 -1.24
N VAL A 149 15.81 -16.35 -1.36
CA VAL A 149 15.36 -17.22 -0.29
C VAL A 149 16.15 -18.53 -0.34
N VAL A 150 16.28 -19.20 0.78
CA VAL A 150 16.82 -20.56 0.85
C VAL A 150 15.77 -21.52 1.37
N ARG A 151 15.89 -22.80 1.02
CA ARG A 151 14.97 -23.83 1.49
C ARG A 151 15.45 -24.43 2.81
N GLN A 152 14.52 -24.83 3.67
CA GLN A 152 14.84 -25.44 4.97
C GLN A 152 15.73 -26.69 4.90
N HIS A 153 15.78 -27.35 3.75
CA HIS A 153 16.56 -28.55 3.51
C HIS A 153 17.89 -28.27 2.80
N ASP A 154 18.16 -27.02 2.41
CA ASP A 154 19.46 -26.65 1.86
C ASP A 154 20.55 -26.74 2.94
N THR A 155 21.78 -26.88 2.53
CA THR A 155 22.91 -27.08 3.42
C THR A 155 23.53 -25.78 3.90
N LEU A 156 24.30 -25.84 5.00
CA LEU A 156 25.07 -24.66 5.47
C LEU A 156 26.09 -24.19 4.43
N ARG A 157 26.63 -25.10 3.61
CA ARG A 157 27.52 -24.74 2.49
C ARG A 157 26.78 -23.83 1.51
N ASN A 158 25.63 -24.27 1.03
CA ASN A 158 24.79 -23.49 0.10
C ASN A 158 24.40 -22.14 0.71
N LEU A 159 23.97 -22.13 1.99
CA LEU A 159 23.68 -20.89 2.70
C LEU A 159 24.86 -19.93 2.73
N GLY A 160 26.07 -20.45 3.03
CA GLY A 160 27.29 -19.63 3.07
C GLY A 160 27.65 -19.02 1.71
N GLU A 161 27.45 -19.77 0.63
CA GLU A 161 27.65 -19.32 -0.75
C GLU A 161 26.64 -18.20 -1.10
N VAL A 162 25.35 -18.40 -0.84
CA VAL A 162 24.30 -17.43 -1.12
C VAL A 162 24.49 -16.13 -0.32
N LEU A 163 24.85 -16.22 0.97
CA LEU A 163 25.12 -15.05 1.82
C LEU A 163 26.29 -14.22 1.28
N ARG A 164 27.37 -14.90 0.88
CA ARG A 164 28.60 -14.27 0.36
C ARG A 164 28.39 -13.59 -1.00
N GLU A 165 27.74 -14.31 -1.93
CA GLU A 165 27.54 -13.83 -3.31
C GLU A 165 26.62 -12.61 -3.38
N ASN A 166 25.71 -12.48 -2.42
CA ASN A 166 24.70 -11.43 -2.41
C ASN A 166 24.94 -10.36 -1.32
N ASP A 167 26.05 -10.44 -0.57
CA ASP A 167 26.37 -9.55 0.57
C ASP A 167 25.24 -9.42 1.59
N LEU A 168 24.56 -10.55 1.84
CA LEU A 168 23.41 -10.59 2.76
C LEU A 168 23.87 -11.01 4.16
N ARG A 169 23.19 -10.45 5.18
CA ARG A 169 23.45 -10.80 6.59
C ARG A 169 22.40 -11.73 7.19
N SER A 170 21.25 -11.80 6.58
CA SER A 170 20.19 -12.77 6.93
C SER A 170 19.33 -13.06 5.70
N ILE A 171 18.78 -14.27 5.65
CA ILE A 171 17.96 -14.75 4.53
C ILE A 171 16.73 -15.46 5.10
N PRO A 172 15.53 -15.21 4.55
CA PRO A 172 14.34 -15.98 4.84
C PRO A 172 14.48 -17.43 4.36
N VAL A 173 13.93 -18.34 5.16
CA VAL A 173 13.92 -19.77 4.87
C VAL A 173 12.51 -20.22 4.55
N THR A 174 12.35 -20.94 3.42
CA THR A 174 11.06 -21.43 2.96
C THR A 174 10.98 -22.95 2.99
N ASP A 175 9.74 -23.45 2.99
CA ASP A 175 9.45 -24.86 2.74
C ASP A 175 9.46 -25.20 1.23
N SER A 176 9.04 -26.43 0.89
CA SER A 176 8.91 -26.88 -0.51
C SER A 176 7.80 -26.18 -1.30
N GLN A 177 6.84 -25.54 -0.62
CA GLN A 177 5.74 -24.79 -1.23
C GLN A 177 6.04 -23.30 -1.36
N GLY A 178 7.19 -22.84 -0.86
CA GLY A 178 7.61 -21.45 -0.88
C GLY A 178 7.00 -20.60 0.25
N LEU A 179 6.44 -21.25 1.29
CA LEU A 179 5.96 -20.58 2.48
C LEU A 179 7.11 -20.33 3.46
N LEU A 180 7.09 -19.19 4.13
CA LEU A 180 8.10 -18.87 5.14
C LEU A 180 8.01 -19.83 6.32
N VAL A 181 9.15 -20.44 6.70
CA VAL A 181 9.27 -21.33 7.87
C VAL A 181 10.32 -20.84 8.88
N GLY A 182 11.15 -19.89 8.51
CA GLY A 182 12.16 -19.35 9.41
C GLY A 182 13.01 -18.26 8.78
N ILE A 183 13.98 -17.77 9.55
CA ILE A 183 15.04 -16.87 9.11
C ILE A 183 16.39 -17.37 9.62
N VAL A 184 17.43 -17.20 8.83
CA VAL A 184 18.80 -17.56 9.21
C VAL A 184 19.76 -16.41 8.93
N SER A 185 20.73 -16.22 9.81
CA SER A 185 21.71 -15.12 9.73
C SER A 185 23.14 -15.62 9.74
N VAL A 186 24.08 -14.73 9.35
CA VAL A 186 25.53 -14.95 9.52
C VAL A 186 25.90 -15.26 10.96
N SER A 187 25.19 -14.66 11.94
CA SER A 187 25.42 -14.95 13.37
C SER A 187 25.07 -16.37 13.74
N ASP A 188 24.06 -16.97 13.10
CA ASP A 188 23.65 -18.34 13.35
C ASP A 188 24.67 -19.33 12.79
N LEU A 189 25.23 -19.03 11.61
CA LEU A 189 26.37 -19.77 11.05
C LEU A 189 27.60 -19.68 11.97
N ALA A 190 27.92 -18.48 12.47
CA ALA A 190 29.04 -18.31 13.38
C ALA A 190 28.84 -19.05 14.70
N LYS A 191 27.66 -18.99 15.32
CA LYS A 191 27.33 -19.77 16.52
C LYS A 191 27.50 -21.27 16.26
N ARG A 192 26.97 -21.73 15.11
CA ARG A 192 27.11 -23.14 14.73
C ARG A 192 28.58 -23.56 14.59
N TYR A 193 29.40 -22.73 13.91
CA TYR A 193 30.83 -22.99 13.74
C TYR A 193 31.56 -23.11 15.09
N PHE A 194 31.26 -22.24 16.06
CA PHE A 194 31.83 -22.34 17.40
C PHE A 194 31.35 -23.57 18.18
N GLN A 195 30.10 -24.03 17.95
CA GLN A 195 29.58 -25.25 18.55
C GLN A 195 30.26 -26.54 18.01
N GLU A 196 30.75 -26.54 16.78
CA GLU A 196 31.50 -27.64 16.18
C GLU A 196 32.78 -28.01 16.96
N LEU A 197 33.35 -27.02 17.66
CA LEU A 197 34.50 -27.26 18.53
C LEU A 197 34.17 -28.23 19.71
N GLY A 198 32.90 -28.46 19.99
CA GLY A 198 32.37 -29.31 21.07
C GLY A 198 31.88 -30.71 20.67
N MET A 199 32.31 -31.30 19.53
CA MET A 199 31.91 -32.65 19.07
C MET A 199 30.39 -32.86 18.90
N THR A 200 29.79 -32.24 17.92
CA THR A 200 28.37 -32.44 17.61
C THR A 200 28.16 -33.78 16.86
N ASN A 201 27.20 -34.57 17.32
CA ASN A 201 26.80 -35.81 16.67
C ASN A 201 26.02 -35.50 15.39
N LEU A 202 26.52 -35.85 14.21
CA LEU A 202 25.86 -35.60 12.92
C LEU A 202 24.54 -36.37 12.77
N ALA A 203 24.35 -37.49 13.47
CA ALA A 203 23.07 -38.19 13.49
C ALA A 203 21.92 -37.29 13.99
N ASP A 204 22.20 -36.44 14.99
CA ASP A 204 21.22 -35.50 15.54
C ASP A 204 20.87 -34.37 14.55
N MET A 205 21.75 -34.14 13.57
CA MET A 205 21.62 -33.09 12.56
C MET A 205 20.81 -33.50 11.33
N ARG A 206 20.44 -34.77 11.19
CA ARG A 206 19.67 -35.32 10.05
C ARG A 206 20.28 -35.00 8.68
N VAL A 207 21.60 -35.14 8.54
CA VAL A 207 22.32 -35.04 7.26
C VAL A 207 21.97 -36.24 6.40
N ARG A 208 21.71 -36.03 5.10
CA ARG A 208 21.37 -37.10 4.15
C ARG A 208 22.59 -37.52 3.35
N TYR A 209 22.63 -38.77 2.87
CA TYR A 209 23.73 -39.26 2.04
C TYR A 209 23.90 -38.43 0.76
N ARG A 210 22.82 -38.06 0.08
CA ARG A 210 22.88 -37.20 -1.11
C ARG A 210 23.58 -35.85 -0.87
N ASP A 211 23.42 -35.29 0.33
CA ASP A 211 24.02 -33.98 0.65
C ASP A 211 25.56 -34.15 0.81
N ILE A 212 26.02 -35.31 1.30
CA ILE A 212 27.45 -35.68 1.36
C ILE A 212 28.00 -35.90 -0.05
N ILE A 213 27.32 -36.71 -0.86
CA ILE A 213 27.71 -36.99 -2.24
C ILE A 213 27.98 -35.71 -3.01
N HIS A 214 27.02 -34.78 -2.96
CA HIS A 214 27.16 -33.49 -3.62
C HIS A 214 28.26 -32.60 -3.02
N ALA A 215 28.36 -32.53 -1.69
CA ALA A 215 29.33 -31.64 -1.06
C ALA A 215 30.77 -32.09 -1.24
N THR A 216 30.99 -33.38 -1.41
CA THR A 216 32.32 -34.00 -1.53
C THR A 216 32.67 -34.37 -2.98
N ASP A 217 31.85 -34.02 -3.96
CA ASP A 217 31.97 -34.37 -5.37
C ASP A 217 32.26 -35.89 -5.53
N SER A 218 31.57 -36.71 -4.73
CA SER A 218 31.85 -38.12 -4.66
C SER A 218 31.23 -38.88 -5.83
N GLN A 219 32.00 -39.81 -6.39
CA GLN A 219 31.49 -40.89 -7.22
C GLN A 219 30.91 -42.01 -6.33
N VAL A 220 29.68 -42.44 -6.64
CA VAL A 220 29.03 -43.56 -5.95
C VAL A 220 29.55 -44.87 -6.54
N LEU A 221 30.27 -45.67 -5.75
CA LEU A 221 30.78 -46.97 -6.15
C LEU A 221 29.82 -48.11 -5.77
N VAL A 222 29.19 -48.02 -4.59
CA VAL A 222 28.07 -48.87 -4.16
C VAL A 222 26.93 -47.98 -3.72
N SER A 223 25.78 -48.15 -4.35
CA SER A 223 24.58 -47.30 -4.14
C SER A 223 23.67 -47.84 -3.03
N GLY A 224 22.81 -46.94 -2.53
CA GLY A 224 21.75 -47.23 -1.58
C GLY A 224 20.70 -46.11 -1.63
N ASP A 225 19.90 -45.93 -0.59
CA ASP A 225 18.93 -44.85 -0.50
C ASP A 225 19.61 -43.52 -0.14
N GLU A 226 19.89 -42.70 -1.15
CA GLU A 226 20.54 -41.39 -0.97
C GLU A 226 19.71 -40.42 -0.14
N SER A 227 18.40 -40.65 0.01
CA SER A 227 17.48 -39.79 0.79
C SER A 227 17.55 -40.11 2.29
N GLU A 228 18.11 -41.25 2.66
CA GLU A 228 18.23 -41.65 4.05
C GLU A 228 19.18 -40.74 4.83
N THR A 229 18.87 -40.53 6.11
CA THR A 229 19.70 -39.73 7.01
C THR A 229 20.74 -40.56 7.74
N ILE A 230 21.90 -39.97 7.97
CA ILE A 230 23.01 -40.56 8.72
C ILE A 230 22.56 -40.91 10.14
N LYS A 231 22.91 -42.11 10.59
CA LYS A 231 22.60 -42.62 11.94
C LYS A 231 23.80 -42.66 12.89
N GLY A 232 25.03 -42.67 12.34
CA GLY A 232 26.29 -42.79 13.08
C GLY A 232 27.11 -41.51 13.10
N GLN A 233 28.34 -41.63 13.56
CA GLN A 233 29.32 -40.54 13.62
C GLN A 233 30.32 -40.65 12.48
N ILE A 234 31.01 -39.53 12.17
CA ILE A 234 32.15 -39.56 11.26
C ILE A 234 33.37 -40.12 12.01
N ARG A 235 34.01 -41.11 11.42
CA ARG A 235 35.26 -41.69 11.93
C ARG A 235 36.31 -41.67 10.83
N ILE A 236 37.53 -41.39 11.22
CA ILE A 236 38.68 -41.50 10.32
C ILE A 236 39.41 -42.78 10.63
N ALA A 237 39.55 -43.64 9.63
CA ALA A 237 40.27 -44.92 9.78
C ALA A 237 41.79 -44.71 9.80
N ALA A 238 42.28 -44.05 10.85
CA ALA A 238 43.69 -43.80 11.07
C ALA A 238 44.23 -44.70 12.18
N GLY A 239 45.39 -45.33 11.97
CA GLY A 239 46.01 -46.17 12.96
C GLY A 239 46.04 -47.68 12.58
N SER A 240 46.29 -48.53 13.58
CA SER A 240 46.32 -49.99 13.38
C SER A 240 44.90 -50.57 13.26
N ILE A 241 44.78 -51.76 12.69
CA ILE A 241 43.53 -52.53 12.60
C ILE A 241 42.87 -52.70 13.98
N ALA A 242 43.66 -52.95 15.02
CA ALA A 242 43.18 -53.08 16.39
C ALA A 242 42.57 -51.77 16.91
N THR A 243 43.17 -50.61 16.57
CA THR A 243 42.66 -49.28 16.89
C THR A 243 41.37 -48.99 16.14
N ILE A 244 41.31 -49.29 14.85
CA ILE A 244 40.15 -49.10 13.97
C ILE A 244 38.94 -49.88 14.49
N LYS A 245 39.09 -51.16 14.81
CA LYS A 245 38.06 -52.03 15.41
C LYS A 245 37.53 -51.50 16.74
N LYS A 246 38.32 -50.75 17.50
CA LYS A 246 37.94 -50.21 18.78
C LYS A 246 37.13 -48.88 18.62
N ILE A 247 37.47 -48.10 17.60
CA ILE A 247 36.94 -46.74 17.39
C ILE A 247 35.65 -46.77 16.55
N ILE A 248 35.60 -47.59 15.49
CA ILE A 248 34.48 -47.66 14.55
C ILE A 248 33.35 -48.48 15.16
N LYS A 249 32.14 -47.94 15.06
CA LYS A 249 30.90 -48.59 15.52
C LYS A 249 29.96 -48.80 14.35
N GLY A 250 28.98 -49.68 14.55
CA GLY A 250 27.90 -49.85 13.56
C GLY A 250 27.22 -48.54 13.25
N ASN A 251 26.80 -48.37 12.00
CA ASN A 251 26.18 -47.17 11.41
C ASN A 251 27.09 -45.94 11.26
N ASP A 252 28.38 -45.99 11.64
CA ASP A 252 29.31 -44.88 11.43
C ASP A 252 29.57 -44.63 9.95
N ILE A 253 29.92 -43.40 9.59
CA ILE A 253 30.53 -43.03 8.32
C ILE A 253 32.03 -43.02 8.50
N VAL A 254 32.71 -43.79 7.69
CA VAL A 254 34.17 -43.97 7.83
C VAL A 254 34.90 -43.35 6.66
N LEU A 255 35.77 -42.40 6.97
CA LEU A 255 36.68 -41.80 5.99
C LEU A 255 37.98 -42.61 5.97
N VAL A 256 38.37 -43.05 4.78
CA VAL A 256 39.61 -43.84 4.59
C VAL A 256 40.38 -43.25 3.39
N GLY A 257 41.67 -42.96 3.59
CA GLY A 257 42.58 -42.62 2.50
C GLY A 257 43.10 -43.86 1.76
N ASP A 258 44.22 -43.72 1.06
CA ASP A 258 44.88 -44.86 0.43
C ASP A 258 45.39 -45.82 1.51
N ARG A 259 44.69 -46.93 1.71
CA ARG A 259 44.91 -47.90 2.75
C ARG A 259 44.99 -49.35 2.17
N LYS A 260 45.61 -50.21 2.93
CA LYS A 260 45.64 -51.64 2.57
C LYS A 260 44.23 -52.22 2.50
N PRO A 261 43.97 -53.18 1.58
CA PRO A 261 42.67 -53.85 1.44
C PRO A 261 42.08 -54.36 2.75
N GLU A 262 42.91 -54.91 3.64
CA GLU A 262 42.53 -55.43 4.98
C GLU A 262 41.89 -54.32 5.85
N THR A 263 42.31 -53.06 5.73
CA THR A 263 41.78 -51.97 6.49
C THR A 263 40.37 -51.64 6.01
N ILE A 264 40.14 -51.60 4.70
CA ILE A 264 38.83 -51.30 4.07
C ILE A 264 37.84 -52.42 4.45
N LEU A 265 38.20 -53.66 4.26
CA LEU A 265 37.38 -54.82 4.65
C LEU A 265 37.09 -54.85 6.16
N THR A 266 38.02 -54.44 7.00
CA THR A 266 37.83 -54.36 8.45
C THR A 266 36.76 -53.33 8.76
N CYS A 267 36.76 -52.17 8.09
CA CYS A 267 35.73 -51.11 8.27
C CYS A 267 34.33 -51.63 7.87
N ILE A 268 34.21 -52.25 6.71
CA ILE A 268 32.95 -52.81 6.20
C ILE A 268 32.39 -53.85 7.17
N ASN A 269 33.27 -54.74 7.69
CA ASN A 269 32.88 -55.79 8.62
C ASN A 269 32.43 -55.27 10.00
N GLN A 270 32.72 -54.03 10.36
CA GLN A 270 32.16 -53.38 11.58
C GLN A 270 30.69 -52.94 11.43
N GLY A 271 30.06 -53.14 10.28
CA GLY A 271 28.66 -52.75 10.03
C GLY A 271 28.46 -51.23 9.93
N ILE A 272 29.41 -50.57 9.32
CA ILE A 272 29.31 -49.13 9.01
C ILE A 272 28.17 -48.84 8.05
N SER A 273 27.68 -47.61 8.00
CA SER A 273 26.65 -47.24 7.05
C SER A 273 27.22 -46.71 5.74
N CYS A 274 28.40 -46.10 5.77
CA CYS A 274 29.04 -45.54 4.59
C CYS A 274 30.57 -45.56 4.72
N LEU A 275 31.24 -45.94 3.66
CA LEU A 275 32.66 -45.79 3.48
C LEU A 275 32.95 -44.68 2.48
N VAL A 276 33.72 -43.69 2.85
CA VAL A 276 34.17 -42.62 1.95
C VAL A 276 35.67 -42.77 1.72
N VAL A 277 36.04 -43.12 0.49
CA VAL A 277 37.43 -43.26 0.08
C VAL A 277 37.92 -41.94 -0.46
N THR A 278 38.94 -41.36 0.17
CA THR A 278 39.46 -40.01 -0.10
C THR A 278 40.73 -40.05 -0.92
N GLY A 279 40.97 -38.99 -1.76
CA GLY A 279 42.18 -38.84 -2.56
C GLY A 279 42.25 -39.84 -3.72
N ASP A 280 41.13 -40.17 -4.34
CA ASP A 280 41.01 -41.12 -5.44
C ASP A 280 41.60 -42.53 -5.13
N GLY A 281 41.57 -42.90 -3.85
CA GLY A 281 42.05 -44.21 -3.39
C GLY A 281 41.31 -45.36 -4.05
N ARG A 282 42.03 -46.47 -4.30
CA ARG A 282 41.44 -47.67 -4.93
C ARG A 282 40.70 -48.52 -3.91
N VAL A 283 39.49 -48.95 -4.29
CA VAL A 283 38.71 -49.92 -3.52
C VAL A 283 38.83 -51.29 -4.15
N PRO A 284 39.24 -52.32 -3.41
CA PRO A 284 39.33 -53.74 -3.91
C PRO A 284 37.93 -54.22 -4.32
N ALA A 285 37.84 -55.02 -5.38
CA ALA A 285 36.61 -55.64 -5.85
C ALA A 285 35.87 -56.43 -4.76
N GLU A 286 36.62 -57.23 -3.99
CA GLU A 286 36.11 -58.03 -2.85
C GLU A 286 35.43 -57.12 -1.80
N ALA A 287 35.94 -55.89 -1.57
CA ALA A 287 35.37 -54.94 -0.63
C ALA A 287 34.10 -54.30 -1.17
N LEU A 288 33.99 -54.10 -2.47
CA LEU A 288 32.77 -53.60 -3.11
C LEU A 288 31.64 -54.64 -3.05
N GLU A 289 31.94 -55.91 -3.34
CA GLU A 289 30.98 -57.03 -3.26
C GLU A 289 30.45 -57.20 -1.82
N GLU A 290 31.34 -57.14 -0.82
CA GLU A 290 30.96 -57.26 0.58
C GLU A 290 30.10 -56.02 1.03
N ALA A 291 30.43 -54.83 0.58
CA ALA A 291 29.67 -53.65 0.86
C ALA A 291 28.25 -53.68 0.25
N GLU A 292 28.14 -54.16 -1.00
CA GLU A 292 26.87 -54.35 -1.69
C GLU A 292 25.98 -55.36 -0.95
N THR A 293 26.56 -56.49 -0.55
CA THR A 293 25.88 -57.56 0.21
C THR A 293 25.31 -57.02 1.54
N ARG A 294 25.99 -56.08 2.18
CA ARG A 294 25.61 -55.50 3.48
C ARG A 294 24.81 -54.23 3.37
N GLY A 295 24.56 -53.73 2.17
CA GLY A 295 23.85 -52.46 1.95
C GLY A 295 24.62 -51.24 2.46
N ILE A 296 25.97 -51.27 2.36
CA ILE A 296 26.84 -50.18 2.80
C ILE A 296 27.16 -49.29 1.62
N PHE A 297 26.93 -47.98 1.74
CA PHE A 297 27.33 -46.99 0.73
C PHE A 297 28.88 -46.99 0.60
N VAL A 298 29.38 -46.98 -0.63
CA VAL A 298 30.80 -46.73 -0.90
C VAL A 298 30.93 -45.54 -1.84
N LEU A 299 31.57 -44.49 -1.37
CA LEU A 299 31.81 -43.25 -2.08
C LEU A 299 33.31 -43.07 -2.32
N SER A 300 33.68 -42.56 -3.49
CA SER A 300 35.06 -42.16 -3.80
C SER A 300 35.09 -40.69 -4.10
N THR A 301 36.03 -39.95 -3.54
CA THR A 301 36.18 -38.51 -3.74
C THR A 301 37.64 -38.12 -3.99
N PRO A 302 37.91 -37.13 -4.85
CA PRO A 302 39.26 -36.63 -5.09
C PRO A 302 39.83 -35.84 -3.91
N TYR A 303 39.00 -35.37 -2.98
CA TYR A 303 39.44 -34.58 -1.85
C TYR A 303 40.17 -35.42 -0.80
N ASP A 304 41.12 -34.78 -0.09
CA ASP A 304 41.80 -35.39 1.05
C ASP A 304 40.84 -35.57 2.25
N THR A 305 41.25 -36.43 3.19
CA THR A 305 40.43 -36.82 4.35
C THR A 305 40.03 -35.61 5.24
N TYR A 306 40.90 -34.62 5.41
CA TYR A 306 40.61 -33.43 6.21
C TYR A 306 39.56 -32.55 5.53
N THR A 307 39.72 -32.33 4.24
CA THR A 307 38.76 -31.57 3.43
C THR A 307 37.38 -32.22 3.45
N VAL A 308 37.31 -33.56 3.26
CA VAL A 308 36.05 -34.32 3.31
C VAL A 308 35.37 -34.18 4.68
N ALA A 309 36.12 -34.34 5.76
CA ALA A 309 35.57 -34.20 7.11
C ALA A 309 34.95 -32.78 7.34
N ARG A 310 35.59 -31.73 6.83
CA ARG A 310 35.05 -30.37 6.88
C ARG A 310 33.81 -30.18 6.03
N LEU A 311 33.81 -30.70 4.81
CA LEU A 311 32.67 -30.58 3.88
C LEU A 311 31.43 -31.30 4.42
N ILE A 312 31.59 -32.48 5.04
CA ILE A 312 30.45 -33.19 5.64
C ILE A 312 29.81 -32.39 6.78
N ASN A 313 30.60 -31.66 7.58
CA ASN A 313 30.05 -30.79 8.62
C ASN A 313 29.23 -29.62 8.04
N GLN A 314 29.46 -29.23 6.79
CA GLN A 314 28.70 -28.20 6.09
C GLN A 314 27.44 -28.73 5.42
N CYS A 315 27.20 -30.07 5.44
CA CYS A 315 25.98 -30.68 4.89
C CYS A 315 24.76 -30.58 5.83
N VAL A 316 24.93 -30.01 7.01
CA VAL A 316 23.80 -29.79 7.96
C VAL A 316 22.72 -28.97 7.32
N PRO A 317 21.42 -29.40 7.37
CA PRO A 317 20.32 -28.65 6.84
C PRO A 317 20.08 -27.32 7.60
N ILE A 318 19.75 -26.27 6.88
CA ILE A 318 19.47 -24.91 7.41
C ILE A 318 18.44 -24.95 8.54
N ARG A 319 17.42 -25.83 8.44
CA ARG A 319 16.38 -26.02 9.47
C ARG A 319 16.96 -26.25 10.88
N ARG A 320 18.19 -26.71 11.00
CA ARG A 320 18.82 -27.02 12.30
C ARG A 320 19.42 -25.83 12.99
N ILE A 321 19.58 -24.72 12.27
CA ILE A 321 20.20 -23.49 12.79
C ILE A 321 19.32 -22.26 12.61
N MET A 322 18.27 -22.33 11.78
CA MET A 322 17.36 -21.20 11.56
C MET A 322 16.55 -20.90 12.83
N HIS A 323 16.09 -19.68 12.92
CA HIS A 323 15.07 -19.30 13.90
C HIS A 323 13.70 -19.62 13.33
N ASP A 324 12.95 -20.49 14.00
CA ASP A 324 11.56 -20.81 13.69
C ASP A 324 10.66 -19.63 14.09
N ASN A 325 9.56 -19.43 13.35
CA ASN A 325 8.55 -18.39 13.61
C ASN A 325 9.14 -16.98 13.77
N PRO A 326 9.86 -16.47 12.77
CA PRO A 326 10.38 -15.11 12.81
C PRO A 326 9.25 -14.09 12.92
N VAL A 327 9.53 -12.95 13.56
CA VAL A 327 8.64 -11.81 13.52
C VAL A 327 8.52 -11.31 12.08
N CYS A 328 7.30 -11.20 11.59
CA CYS A 328 6.98 -10.82 10.22
C CYS A 328 5.99 -9.68 10.20
N PHE A 329 6.02 -8.89 9.14
CA PHE A 329 5.10 -7.79 8.92
C PHE A 329 4.30 -8.01 7.63
N LYS A 330 3.17 -7.29 7.51
CA LYS A 330 2.37 -7.23 6.29
C LYS A 330 2.69 -5.94 5.53
N PRO A 331 2.49 -5.89 4.21
CA PRO A 331 2.73 -4.67 3.43
C PRO A 331 1.97 -3.44 3.95
N LEU A 332 0.79 -3.64 4.51
CA LEU A 332 -0.10 -2.57 4.98
C LEU A 332 0.05 -2.22 6.46
N ASP A 333 0.93 -2.88 7.22
CA ASP A 333 1.19 -2.52 8.61
C ASP A 333 1.78 -1.10 8.69
N LEU A 334 1.40 -0.34 9.72
CA LEU A 334 1.88 1.02 9.92
C LEU A 334 3.33 1.01 10.44
N LEU A 335 4.15 1.95 9.95
CA LEU A 335 5.54 2.07 10.43
C LEU A 335 5.61 2.44 11.92
N SER A 336 4.65 3.21 12.44
CA SER A 336 4.50 3.51 13.86
C SER A 336 4.42 2.25 14.72
N ASP A 337 3.61 1.27 14.29
CA ASP A 337 3.32 0.07 15.05
C ASP A 337 4.50 -0.90 15.04
N ILE A 338 5.17 -1.06 13.89
CA ILE A 338 6.30 -1.98 13.76
C ILE A 338 7.57 -1.48 14.46
N LYS A 339 7.72 -0.17 14.64
CA LYS A 339 8.91 0.43 15.27
C LYS A 339 9.16 -0.13 16.66
N GLY A 340 8.13 -0.15 17.52
CA GLY A 340 8.23 -0.72 18.86
C GLY A 340 8.63 -2.21 18.85
N ILE A 341 7.99 -3.00 17.96
CA ILE A 341 8.30 -4.43 17.80
C ILE A 341 9.74 -4.64 17.37
N MET A 342 10.24 -3.81 16.45
CA MET A 342 11.62 -3.89 15.99
C MET A 342 12.63 -3.51 17.08
N GLU A 343 12.30 -2.56 17.95
CA GLU A 343 13.14 -2.17 19.08
C GLU A 343 13.26 -3.30 20.12
N GLU A 344 12.16 -3.98 20.42
CA GLU A 344 12.12 -5.08 21.39
C GLU A 344 12.82 -6.36 20.90
N THR A 345 12.60 -6.75 19.65
CA THR A 345 13.05 -8.05 19.13
C THR A 345 14.50 -8.09 18.64
N ASN A 346 15.10 -6.93 18.41
CA ASN A 346 16.51 -6.75 18.04
C ASN A 346 17.01 -7.53 16.81
N TYR A 347 16.10 -7.95 15.92
CA TYR A 347 16.48 -8.50 14.61
C TYR A 347 16.91 -7.37 13.67
N ARG A 348 17.77 -7.71 12.69
CA ARG A 348 18.21 -6.74 11.69
C ARG A 348 17.23 -6.62 10.52
N ASN A 349 16.72 -7.75 10.04
CA ASN A 349 15.77 -7.82 8.93
C ASN A 349 14.53 -8.60 9.35
N TYR A 350 13.39 -8.16 8.83
CA TYR A 350 12.08 -8.72 9.10
C TYR A 350 11.41 -9.09 7.78
N PRO A 351 10.95 -10.34 7.59
CA PRO A 351 10.21 -10.73 6.40
C PRO A 351 8.87 -9.98 6.31
N VAL A 352 8.55 -9.55 5.11
CA VAL A 352 7.23 -8.99 4.77
C VAL A 352 6.45 -10.07 4.02
N LEU A 353 5.27 -10.39 4.53
CA LEU A 353 4.46 -11.50 4.04
C LEU A 353 3.13 -11.02 3.45
N GLU A 354 2.78 -11.59 2.32
CA GLU A 354 1.44 -11.52 1.77
C GLU A 354 0.95 -12.95 1.49
N ASN A 355 -0.18 -13.33 2.09
CA ASN A 355 -0.74 -14.69 1.99
C ASN A 355 0.27 -15.80 2.36
N GLY A 356 1.13 -15.56 3.36
CA GLY A 356 2.15 -16.49 3.81
C GLY A 356 3.41 -16.57 2.92
N ARG A 357 3.44 -15.84 1.81
CA ARG A 357 4.58 -15.75 0.91
C ARG A 357 5.39 -14.49 1.17
N ILE A 358 6.68 -14.58 0.98
CA ILE A 358 7.59 -13.45 1.15
C ILE A 358 7.45 -12.53 -0.06
N VAL A 359 7.10 -11.26 0.20
CA VAL A 359 7.03 -10.20 -0.81
C VAL A 359 8.13 -9.16 -0.64
N GLY A 360 8.79 -9.14 0.52
CA GLY A 360 9.88 -8.20 0.79
C GLY A 360 10.60 -8.46 2.11
N LEU A 361 11.57 -7.61 2.38
CA LEU A 361 12.28 -7.51 3.66
C LEU A 361 12.29 -6.06 4.14
N VAL A 362 12.09 -5.85 5.42
CA VAL A 362 12.30 -4.55 6.08
C VAL A 362 13.49 -4.64 7.00
N SER A 363 14.42 -3.69 6.85
CA SER A 363 15.53 -3.54 7.79
C SER A 363 15.29 -2.36 8.73
N ARG A 364 15.83 -2.44 9.94
CA ARG A 364 15.76 -1.37 10.94
C ARG A 364 16.34 -0.05 10.43
N ASP A 365 17.38 -0.11 9.63
CA ASP A 365 18.08 1.05 9.07
C ASP A 365 17.16 1.88 8.13
N ARG A 366 16.05 1.28 7.67
CA ARG A 366 15.10 1.93 6.77
C ARG A 366 13.92 2.62 7.45
N LEU A 367 13.75 2.46 8.75
CA LEU A 367 12.66 3.12 9.47
C LEU A 367 12.70 4.66 9.39
N GLY A 368 13.88 5.24 9.14
CA GLY A 368 14.05 6.70 8.97
C GLY A 368 14.12 7.17 7.51
N VAL A 369 13.93 6.28 6.54
CA VAL A 369 14.12 6.56 5.10
C VAL A 369 12.79 6.55 4.34
N SER A 370 11.64 6.69 5.01
CA SER A 370 10.39 6.81 4.29
C SER A 370 10.37 8.13 3.52
N ASP A 371 10.18 8.04 2.20
CA ASP A 371 9.92 9.19 1.36
C ASP A 371 8.42 9.51 1.49
N PRO A 372 8.03 10.63 2.12
CA PRO A 372 6.64 10.94 2.42
C PRO A 372 5.80 11.08 1.15
N ALA A 373 4.52 10.71 1.21
CA ALA A 373 3.59 10.94 0.14
C ALA A 373 3.52 12.45 -0.18
N GLN A 374 3.57 12.80 -1.45
CA GLN A 374 3.47 14.20 -1.89
C GLN A 374 2.01 14.53 -2.19
N VAL A 375 1.53 15.64 -1.65
CA VAL A 375 0.13 16.04 -1.80
C VAL A 375 -0.02 17.50 -2.22
N ILE A 376 -1.04 17.75 -3.02
CA ILE A 376 -1.57 19.08 -3.32
C ILE A 376 -2.95 19.13 -2.68
N LEU A 377 -3.17 20.12 -1.84
CA LEU A 377 -4.47 20.30 -1.19
C LEU A 377 -5.34 21.23 -2.04
N VAL A 378 -6.58 20.85 -2.27
CA VAL A 378 -7.59 21.66 -2.93
C VAL A 378 -8.81 21.81 -2.04
N ASP A 379 -9.44 22.99 -2.06
CA ASP A 379 -10.67 23.31 -1.33
C ASP A 379 -10.57 23.18 0.21
N HIS A 380 -9.38 23.24 0.76
CA HIS A 380 -9.13 23.36 2.20
C HIS A 380 -7.66 23.69 2.50
N ASN A 381 -7.44 24.31 3.65
CA ASN A 381 -6.11 24.62 4.18
C ASN A 381 -6.03 24.45 5.70
N GLU A 382 -6.92 23.66 6.30
CA GLU A 382 -6.92 23.36 7.73
C GLU A 382 -6.65 21.86 7.96
N ARG A 383 -5.77 21.52 8.94
CA ARG A 383 -5.40 20.11 9.25
C ARG A 383 -6.60 19.25 9.65
N ASN A 384 -7.54 19.82 10.41
CA ASN A 384 -8.73 19.12 10.87
C ASN A 384 -9.70 18.75 9.73
N GLN A 385 -9.55 19.36 8.56
CA GLN A 385 -10.32 19.08 7.34
C GLN A 385 -9.57 18.17 6.38
N ALA A 386 -8.25 18.04 6.53
CA ALA A 386 -7.42 17.24 5.65
C ALA A 386 -7.62 15.72 5.87
N VAL A 387 -7.09 14.94 4.95
CA VAL A 387 -6.98 13.49 5.05
C VAL A 387 -6.16 13.09 6.29
N GLU A 388 -6.49 11.98 6.93
CA GLU A 388 -5.75 11.48 8.08
C GLU A 388 -4.28 11.20 7.73
N GLY A 389 -3.36 11.49 8.66
CA GLY A 389 -1.92 11.34 8.42
C GLY A 389 -1.29 12.45 7.56
N ILE A 390 -1.98 13.58 7.35
CA ILE A 390 -1.43 14.72 6.59
C ILE A 390 -0.13 15.26 7.17
N GLU A 391 0.10 15.11 8.47
CA GLU A 391 1.34 15.48 9.16
C GLU A 391 2.56 14.65 8.73
N GLU A 392 2.33 13.46 8.21
CA GLU A 392 3.36 12.55 7.69
C GLU A 392 3.61 12.74 6.18
N ALA A 393 2.82 13.58 5.50
CA ALA A 393 2.92 13.85 4.09
C ALA A 393 3.67 15.15 3.80
N LYS A 394 4.23 15.27 2.60
CA LYS A 394 4.82 16.51 2.09
C LYS A 394 3.77 17.28 1.29
N ILE A 395 3.26 18.37 1.86
CA ILE A 395 2.39 19.30 1.14
C ILE A 395 3.26 20.11 0.17
N ILE A 396 2.87 20.14 -1.11
CA ILE A 396 3.59 20.85 -2.17
C ILE A 396 2.87 22.14 -2.55
N GLU A 397 1.55 22.09 -2.64
CA GLU A 397 0.73 23.21 -3.06
C GLU A 397 -0.60 23.22 -2.31
N ILE A 398 -1.20 24.43 -2.20
CA ILE A 398 -2.56 24.65 -1.66
C ILE A 398 -3.32 25.56 -2.62
N ILE A 399 -4.49 25.11 -3.09
CA ILE A 399 -5.39 25.86 -3.95
C ILE A 399 -6.75 25.93 -3.25
N ASP A 400 -7.17 27.13 -2.83
CA ASP A 400 -8.32 27.23 -1.92
C ASP A 400 -9.03 28.58 -2.03
N HIS A 401 -10.31 28.61 -1.72
CA HIS A 401 -11.13 29.82 -1.63
C HIS A 401 -11.59 30.12 -0.19
N HIS A 402 -11.15 29.31 0.77
CA HIS A 402 -11.48 29.47 2.17
C HIS A 402 -10.57 30.50 2.88
N ARG A 403 -10.93 30.86 4.11
CA ARG A 403 -10.02 31.59 5.01
C ARG A 403 -8.77 30.75 5.28
N PHE A 404 -7.64 31.41 5.47
CA PHE A 404 -6.43 30.71 5.87
C PHE A 404 -6.58 30.12 7.27
N GLY A 405 -6.30 28.81 7.41
CA GLY A 405 -6.33 28.02 8.64
C GLY A 405 -4.94 27.63 9.14
N GLY A 406 -4.86 26.60 9.94
CA GLY A 406 -3.68 26.24 10.74
C GLY A 406 -2.69 25.26 10.09
N ILE A 407 -2.58 25.16 8.76
CA ILE A 407 -1.54 24.34 8.13
C ILE A 407 -0.19 25.06 8.22
N SER A 408 0.82 24.36 8.75
CA SER A 408 2.22 24.77 8.74
C SER A 408 3.03 23.76 7.94
N THR A 409 3.98 24.23 7.14
CA THR A 409 4.88 23.43 6.33
C THR A 409 6.33 23.69 6.72
N SER A 410 7.21 22.68 6.58
CA SER A 410 8.64 22.82 6.86
C SER A 410 9.40 23.58 5.77
N GLU A 411 8.86 23.63 4.56
CA GLU A 411 9.43 24.29 3.41
C GLU A 411 8.44 25.29 2.81
N PRO A 412 8.90 26.33 2.10
CA PRO A 412 8.02 27.19 1.31
C PRO A 412 7.26 26.37 0.26
N ILE A 413 5.95 26.62 0.14
CA ILE A 413 5.07 25.95 -0.83
C ILE A 413 4.36 26.98 -1.71
N TYR A 414 3.88 26.54 -2.87
CA TYR A 414 2.98 27.36 -3.68
C TYR A 414 1.60 27.40 -3.03
N THR A 415 1.04 28.60 -2.88
CA THR A 415 -0.31 28.78 -2.35
C THR A 415 -1.06 29.77 -3.21
N HIS A 416 -2.23 29.36 -3.70
CA HIS A 416 -3.13 30.23 -4.44
C HIS A 416 -4.50 30.26 -3.74
N ALA A 417 -4.84 31.41 -3.20
CA ALA A 417 -6.13 31.62 -2.54
C ALA A 417 -6.80 32.89 -3.05
N GLU A 418 -8.07 32.76 -3.45
CA GLU A 418 -8.88 33.88 -3.89
C GLU A 418 -10.26 33.87 -3.19
N PRO A 419 -10.82 35.05 -2.86
CA PRO A 419 -12.16 35.16 -2.25
C PRO A 419 -13.27 35.03 -3.30
N VAL A 420 -13.36 33.85 -3.94
CA VAL A 420 -14.40 33.47 -4.91
C VAL A 420 -15.40 32.50 -4.30
N GLY A 421 -16.43 32.13 -5.05
CA GLY A 421 -17.51 31.26 -4.59
C GLY A 421 -17.09 29.78 -4.47
N CYS A 422 -16.08 29.34 -5.24
CA CYS A 422 -15.74 27.94 -5.40
C CYS A 422 -14.27 27.79 -5.83
N THR A 423 -13.57 26.76 -5.37
CA THR A 423 -12.18 26.45 -5.77
C THR A 423 -12.09 26.11 -7.26
N ALA A 424 -13.13 25.50 -7.83
CA ALA A 424 -13.17 25.19 -9.27
C ALA A 424 -13.08 26.45 -10.15
N THR A 425 -13.53 27.61 -9.68
CA THR A 425 -13.32 28.89 -10.35
C THR A 425 -11.84 29.22 -10.47
N ILE A 426 -11.07 29.03 -9.40
CA ILE A 426 -9.61 29.25 -9.40
C ILE A 426 -8.95 28.27 -10.37
N VAL A 427 -9.28 26.99 -10.26
CA VAL A 427 -8.72 25.91 -11.11
C VAL A 427 -8.98 26.18 -12.60
N SER A 428 -10.21 26.61 -12.95
CA SER A 428 -10.57 26.96 -14.33
C SER A 428 -9.75 28.15 -14.85
N ASN A 429 -9.61 29.20 -14.03
CA ASN A 429 -8.81 30.36 -14.39
C ASN A 429 -7.32 30.00 -14.56
N MET A 430 -6.80 29.09 -13.74
CA MET A 430 -5.41 28.63 -13.88
C MET A 430 -5.18 27.85 -15.19
N HIS A 431 -6.15 27.07 -15.68
CA HIS A 431 -6.06 26.45 -17.01
C HIS A 431 -5.93 27.51 -18.09
N TRP A 432 -6.83 28.49 -18.09
CA TRP A 432 -6.84 29.56 -19.11
C TRP A 432 -5.61 30.47 -19.04
N GLN A 433 -5.08 30.73 -17.84
CA GLN A 433 -3.85 31.52 -17.67
C GLN A 433 -2.59 30.80 -18.18
N ASN A 434 -2.62 29.48 -18.23
CA ASN A 434 -1.51 28.66 -18.74
C ASN A 434 -1.74 28.17 -20.18
N ASP A 435 -2.76 28.68 -20.86
CA ASP A 435 -3.14 28.26 -22.23
C ASP A 435 -3.36 26.75 -22.36
N ILE A 436 -3.93 26.12 -21.32
CA ILE A 436 -4.25 24.70 -21.28
C ILE A 436 -5.75 24.50 -21.51
N ASP A 437 -6.11 23.74 -22.54
CA ASP A 437 -7.47 23.41 -22.85
C ASP A 437 -8.11 22.52 -21.78
N ILE A 438 -9.37 22.81 -21.45
CA ILE A 438 -10.17 22.01 -20.53
C ILE A 438 -11.05 21.06 -21.36
N PRO A 439 -10.90 19.73 -21.23
CA PRO A 439 -11.77 18.78 -21.90
C PRO A 439 -13.25 18.95 -21.48
N PRO A 440 -14.23 18.71 -22.36
CA PRO A 440 -15.66 18.88 -22.06
C PRO A 440 -16.12 18.17 -20.77
N SER A 441 -15.65 16.96 -20.51
CA SER A 441 -15.98 16.23 -19.30
C SER A 441 -15.45 16.89 -18.02
N ILE A 442 -14.23 17.42 -18.05
CA ILE A 442 -13.64 18.17 -16.93
C ILE A 442 -14.30 19.53 -16.77
N ALA A 443 -14.62 20.21 -17.87
CA ALA A 443 -15.37 21.47 -17.84
C ALA A 443 -16.73 21.29 -17.16
N GLY A 444 -17.44 20.20 -17.49
CA GLY A 444 -18.69 19.87 -16.83
C GLY A 444 -18.56 19.61 -15.34
N LEU A 445 -17.49 18.94 -14.89
CA LEU A 445 -17.24 18.74 -13.46
C LEU A 445 -16.90 20.04 -12.72
N LEU A 446 -16.04 20.90 -13.31
CA LEU A 446 -15.72 22.20 -12.73
C LEU A 446 -16.95 23.10 -12.67
N LEU A 447 -17.81 23.07 -13.70
CA LEU A 447 -19.12 23.74 -13.69
C LEU A 447 -20.00 23.22 -12.55
N SER A 448 -20.06 21.90 -12.36
CA SER A 448 -20.84 21.25 -11.30
C SER A 448 -20.43 21.77 -9.91
N ALA A 449 -19.12 21.89 -9.67
CA ALA A 449 -18.58 22.44 -8.44
C ALA A 449 -19.05 23.89 -8.21
N ILE A 450 -18.93 24.75 -9.23
CA ILE A 450 -19.35 26.14 -9.13
C ILE A 450 -20.87 26.26 -8.85
N ILE A 451 -21.69 25.45 -9.53
CA ILE A 451 -23.14 25.42 -9.31
C ILE A 451 -23.48 24.99 -7.89
N SER A 452 -22.79 23.94 -7.38
CA SER A 452 -22.98 23.41 -6.03
C SER A 452 -22.67 24.47 -4.97
N ASP A 453 -21.47 25.01 -4.95
CA ASP A 453 -21.00 25.96 -3.92
C ASP A 453 -21.69 27.32 -3.96
N THR A 454 -22.09 27.76 -5.16
CA THR A 454 -22.83 29.02 -5.34
C THR A 454 -24.32 28.84 -5.25
N VAL A 455 -24.82 27.62 -5.09
CA VAL A 455 -26.25 27.28 -5.08
C VAL A 455 -26.95 27.91 -6.29
N LEU A 456 -26.47 27.53 -7.47
CA LEU A 456 -26.94 28.10 -8.75
C LEU A 456 -26.89 29.66 -8.75
N PHE A 457 -25.75 30.20 -8.30
CA PHE A 457 -25.45 31.67 -8.21
C PHE A 457 -26.31 32.49 -7.23
N LYS A 458 -27.11 31.82 -6.38
CA LYS A 458 -27.95 32.46 -5.35
C LYS A 458 -27.20 32.70 -4.04
N SER A 459 -26.08 31.96 -3.79
CA SER A 459 -25.29 32.17 -2.60
C SER A 459 -24.61 33.54 -2.57
N PRO A 460 -24.60 34.23 -1.43
CA PRO A 460 -23.85 35.49 -1.29
C PRO A 460 -22.33 35.30 -1.39
N THR A 461 -21.82 34.05 -1.44
CA THR A 461 -20.43 33.75 -1.72
C THR A 461 -20.11 33.93 -3.20
N CYS A 462 -21.10 33.81 -4.09
CA CYS A 462 -20.95 33.92 -5.53
C CYS A 462 -20.37 35.29 -5.93
N THR A 463 -19.39 35.28 -6.80
CA THR A 463 -18.74 36.48 -7.35
C THR A 463 -18.95 36.55 -8.86
N PRO A 464 -18.67 37.72 -9.49
CA PRO A 464 -18.70 37.82 -10.95
C PRO A 464 -17.73 36.85 -11.65
N LYS A 465 -16.61 36.51 -11.01
CA LYS A 465 -15.63 35.51 -11.55
C LYS A 465 -16.25 34.13 -11.65
N ASP A 466 -17.05 33.73 -10.66
CA ASP A 466 -17.71 32.41 -10.66
C ASP A 466 -18.71 32.31 -11.83
N LYS A 467 -19.48 33.39 -12.07
CA LYS A 467 -20.43 33.44 -13.18
C LYS A 467 -19.73 33.36 -14.54
N GLN A 468 -18.66 34.15 -14.74
CA GLN A 468 -17.89 34.15 -15.97
C GLN A 468 -17.24 32.77 -16.23
N ALA A 469 -16.67 32.15 -15.18
CA ALA A 469 -16.11 30.83 -15.29
C ALA A 469 -17.17 29.78 -15.64
N ALA A 470 -18.33 29.83 -14.97
CA ALA A 470 -19.43 28.91 -15.21
C ALA A 470 -20.00 29.02 -16.63
N GLU A 471 -20.20 30.24 -17.14
CA GLU A 471 -20.67 30.49 -18.52
C GLU A 471 -19.71 29.85 -19.54
N ARG A 472 -18.40 30.10 -19.40
CA ARG A 472 -17.41 29.56 -20.30
C ARG A 472 -17.28 28.02 -20.20
N LEU A 473 -17.38 27.48 -18.98
CA LEU A 473 -17.35 26.03 -18.75
C LEU A 473 -18.60 25.34 -19.33
N ALA A 474 -19.78 25.97 -19.24
CA ALA A 474 -21.02 25.46 -19.81
C ALA A 474 -20.95 25.38 -21.34
N GLU A 475 -20.34 26.39 -21.99
CA GLU A 475 -20.08 26.37 -23.44
C GLU A 475 -19.13 25.21 -23.82
N ILE A 476 -18.04 25.00 -23.05
CA ILE A 476 -17.07 23.90 -23.31
C ILE A 476 -17.72 22.53 -23.10
N ALA A 477 -18.57 22.41 -22.07
CA ALA A 477 -19.24 21.15 -21.72
C ALA A 477 -20.48 20.86 -22.58
N ASP A 478 -20.92 21.83 -23.40
CA ASP A 478 -22.12 21.77 -24.25
C ASP A 478 -23.39 21.43 -23.44
N VAL A 479 -23.64 22.17 -22.35
CA VAL A 479 -24.80 21.96 -21.46
C VAL A 479 -25.55 23.26 -21.18
N ASP A 480 -26.88 23.17 -21.08
CA ASP A 480 -27.67 24.25 -20.49
C ASP A 480 -27.41 24.30 -18.97
N MET A 481 -26.73 25.34 -18.53
CA MET A 481 -26.27 25.51 -17.16
C MET A 481 -27.41 25.49 -16.13
N ASN A 482 -28.58 26.09 -16.45
CA ASN A 482 -29.70 26.15 -15.53
C ASN A 482 -30.45 24.82 -15.45
N ALA A 483 -30.72 24.19 -16.60
CA ALA A 483 -31.38 22.89 -16.65
C ALA A 483 -30.52 21.82 -15.96
N TYR A 484 -29.24 21.72 -16.30
CA TYR A 484 -28.30 20.81 -15.68
C TYR A 484 -28.15 21.05 -14.17
N GLY A 485 -27.98 22.32 -13.77
CA GLY A 485 -27.80 22.69 -12.37
C GLY A 485 -28.99 22.33 -11.49
N LEU A 486 -30.20 22.53 -11.97
CA LEU A 486 -31.43 22.13 -11.27
C LEU A 486 -31.51 20.61 -11.13
N GLU A 487 -31.13 19.86 -12.16
CA GLU A 487 -31.15 18.40 -12.14
C GLU A 487 -30.10 17.82 -11.16
N MET A 488 -28.90 18.39 -11.17
CA MET A 488 -27.82 18.01 -10.24
C MET A 488 -28.21 18.31 -8.77
N LEU A 489 -28.72 19.51 -8.47
CA LEU A 489 -29.16 19.87 -7.13
C LEU A 489 -30.34 18.99 -6.64
N LYS A 490 -31.25 18.58 -7.53
CA LYS A 490 -32.32 17.63 -7.22
C LYS A 490 -31.74 16.27 -6.85
N ALA A 491 -30.75 15.77 -7.60
CA ALA A 491 -30.09 14.50 -7.30
C ALA A 491 -29.39 14.52 -5.92
N GLY A 492 -28.78 15.67 -5.56
CA GLY A 492 -28.19 15.90 -4.25
C GLY A 492 -29.21 16.00 -3.12
N SER A 493 -30.33 16.67 -3.39
CA SER A 493 -31.38 16.97 -2.41
C SER A 493 -32.28 15.78 -2.08
N SER A 494 -32.12 14.61 -2.67
CA SER A 494 -32.94 13.42 -2.39
C SER A 494 -32.66 12.87 -0.98
N VAL A 495 -33.23 13.54 0.02
CA VAL A 495 -33.05 13.25 1.47
C VAL A 495 -34.03 12.19 1.97
N GLY A 496 -35.04 11.83 1.19
CA GLY A 496 -36.14 10.95 1.59
C GLY A 496 -35.73 9.60 2.15
N ASN A 497 -34.62 9.06 1.68
CA ASN A 497 -34.08 7.75 2.12
C ASN A 497 -32.92 7.87 3.12
N MET A 498 -32.54 9.07 3.57
CA MET A 498 -31.49 9.26 4.57
C MET A 498 -32.05 9.11 5.98
N THR A 499 -31.27 8.44 6.83
CA THR A 499 -31.54 8.45 8.26
C THR A 499 -31.29 9.83 8.86
N PRO A 500 -31.93 10.19 9.97
CA PRO A 500 -31.67 11.46 10.66
C PRO A 500 -30.17 11.71 10.95
N MET A 501 -29.45 10.67 11.34
CA MET A 501 -28.00 10.78 11.59
C MET A 501 -27.20 11.08 10.30
N GLU A 502 -27.57 10.47 9.17
CA GLU A 502 -26.94 10.76 7.88
C GLU A 502 -27.22 12.20 7.41
N ILE A 503 -28.43 12.71 7.66
CA ILE A 503 -28.76 14.12 7.36
C ILE A 503 -27.92 15.08 8.21
N VAL A 504 -27.82 14.81 9.53
CA VAL A 504 -27.03 15.68 10.43
C VAL A 504 -25.54 15.60 10.12
N ARG A 505 -25.03 14.49 9.62
CA ARG A 505 -23.62 14.35 9.21
C ARG A 505 -23.33 14.81 7.77
N ASN A 506 -24.37 15.18 7.03
CA ASN A 506 -24.19 15.67 5.67
C ASN A 506 -23.53 17.05 5.66
N ASP A 507 -22.44 17.20 4.94
CA ASP A 507 -21.60 18.43 4.90
C ASP A 507 -21.35 19.06 6.28
N LEU A 508 -21.05 18.19 7.27
CA LEU A 508 -20.78 18.60 8.64
C LEU A 508 -19.37 19.19 8.75
N LYS A 509 -19.29 20.43 9.28
CA LYS A 509 -18.01 21.11 9.51
C LYS A 509 -17.93 21.62 10.95
N GLU A 510 -16.73 21.46 11.53
CA GLU A 510 -16.44 21.86 12.91
C GLU A 510 -15.84 23.27 12.94
N PHE A 511 -16.22 24.04 13.95
CA PHE A 511 -15.73 25.40 14.18
C PHE A 511 -15.45 25.64 15.65
N THR A 512 -14.36 26.33 15.93
CA THR A 512 -14.09 26.88 17.28
C THR A 512 -14.51 28.35 17.28
N ILE A 513 -15.57 28.68 18.02
CA ILE A 513 -16.12 30.02 18.10
C ILE A 513 -15.96 30.55 19.54
N GLY A 514 -14.91 31.31 19.76
CA GLY A 514 -14.50 31.72 21.11
C GLY A 514 -14.01 30.52 21.94
N ALA A 515 -14.74 30.21 23.02
CA ALA A 515 -14.46 29.04 23.85
C ALA A 515 -15.31 27.80 23.48
N TYR A 516 -16.21 27.94 22.50
CA TYR A 516 -17.19 26.91 22.17
C TYR A 516 -16.78 26.10 20.95
N ARG A 517 -16.92 24.77 21.05
CA ARG A 517 -16.81 23.85 19.92
C ARG A 517 -18.20 23.71 19.28
N VAL A 518 -18.34 24.24 18.08
CA VAL A 518 -19.62 24.28 17.34
C VAL A 518 -19.50 23.43 16.08
N VAL A 519 -20.48 22.57 15.88
CA VAL A 519 -20.59 21.82 14.62
C VAL A 519 -21.77 22.35 13.81
N VAL A 520 -21.57 22.57 12.52
CA VAL A 520 -22.58 23.08 11.60
C VAL A 520 -22.65 22.21 10.36
N SER A 521 -23.78 21.57 10.12
CA SER A 521 -24.07 20.87 8.87
C SER A 521 -25.02 21.68 8.00
N GLN A 522 -24.97 21.42 6.69
CA GLN A 522 -25.84 22.09 5.73
C GLN A 522 -26.42 21.07 4.74
N THR A 523 -27.71 21.12 4.55
CA THR A 523 -28.44 20.33 3.56
C THR A 523 -29.32 21.27 2.74
N SER A 524 -29.05 21.35 1.43
CA SER A 524 -29.85 22.15 0.51
C SER A 524 -30.92 21.27 -0.11
N VAL A 525 -32.16 21.77 -0.10
CA VAL A 525 -33.34 21.04 -0.59
C VAL A 525 -34.24 21.95 -1.44
N MET A 526 -35.08 21.30 -2.22
CA MET A 526 -36.10 22.01 -3.05
C MET A 526 -37.46 22.13 -2.34
N ASP A 527 -37.71 21.29 -1.32
CA ASP A 527 -38.89 21.33 -0.44
C ASP A 527 -38.46 20.88 0.96
N THR A 528 -38.64 21.75 1.92
CA THR A 528 -38.26 21.53 3.31
C THR A 528 -39.26 20.68 4.10
N LYS A 529 -40.47 20.49 3.62
CA LYS A 529 -41.56 19.81 4.36
C LYS A 529 -41.22 18.40 4.77
N GLU A 530 -40.60 17.64 3.87
CA GLU A 530 -40.24 16.22 4.15
C GLU A 530 -39.20 16.12 5.26
N ILE A 531 -38.21 17.01 5.28
CA ILE A 531 -37.15 17.01 6.31
C ILE A 531 -37.70 17.56 7.62
N MET A 532 -38.46 18.64 7.59
CA MET A 532 -39.03 19.27 8.78
C MET A 532 -40.06 18.35 9.48
N ALA A 533 -40.66 17.41 8.74
CA ALA A 533 -41.50 16.37 9.34
C ALA A 533 -40.71 15.41 10.25
N LYS A 534 -39.37 15.36 10.13
CA LYS A 534 -38.46 14.55 10.96
C LYS A 534 -37.69 15.38 12.01
N GLU A 535 -38.19 16.60 12.35
CA GLU A 535 -37.47 17.55 13.22
C GLU A 535 -37.05 16.93 14.56
N ASP A 536 -37.93 16.23 15.25
CA ASP A 536 -37.63 15.60 16.54
C ASP A 536 -36.52 14.55 16.44
N GLU A 537 -36.53 13.76 15.37
CA GLU A 537 -35.52 12.75 15.11
C GLU A 537 -34.15 13.38 14.78
N LEU A 538 -34.15 14.49 14.03
CA LEU A 538 -32.94 15.27 13.73
C LEU A 538 -32.34 15.86 15.01
N LEU A 539 -33.16 16.45 15.87
CA LEU A 539 -32.71 17.00 17.15
C LEU A 539 -32.12 15.93 18.08
N ALA A 540 -32.71 14.72 18.09
CA ALA A 540 -32.16 13.61 18.85
C ALA A 540 -30.78 13.17 18.29
N ALA A 541 -30.62 13.11 16.97
CA ALA A 541 -29.35 12.80 16.32
C ALA A 541 -28.28 13.88 16.59
N MET A 542 -28.67 15.17 16.49
CA MET A 542 -27.80 16.31 16.81
C MET A 542 -27.30 16.26 18.26
N LYS A 543 -28.21 15.94 19.20
CA LYS A 543 -27.85 15.81 20.60
C LYS A 543 -26.87 14.65 20.83
N SER A 544 -27.09 13.52 20.17
CA SER A 544 -26.16 12.38 20.24
C SER A 544 -24.75 12.77 19.79
N ILE A 545 -24.60 13.57 18.73
CA ILE A 545 -23.29 14.06 18.26
C ILE A 545 -22.65 14.96 19.31
N CYS A 546 -23.39 15.91 19.90
CA CYS A 546 -22.87 16.75 20.99
C CYS A 546 -22.34 15.91 22.15
N ASP A 547 -23.13 14.91 22.59
CA ASP A 547 -22.81 14.09 23.76
C ASP A 547 -21.62 13.15 23.50
N THR A 548 -21.49 12.60 22.28
CA THR A 548 -20.44 11.61 21.96
C THR A 548 -19.13 12.26 21.49
N GLU A 549 -19.17 13.38 20.82
CA GLU A 549 -18.00 14.01 20.20
C GLU A 549 -17.57 15.30 20.96
N GLY A 550 -18.30 15.67 22.02
CA GLY A 550 -17.96 16.78 22.93
C GLY A 550 -18.11 18.15 22.29
N PHE A 551 -19.15 18.37 21.47
CA PHE A 551 -19.50 19.68 20.95
C PHE A 551 -20.45 20.41 21.92
N ASP A 552 -20.23 21.73 22.08
CA ASP A 552 -21.11 22.59 22.89
C ASP A 552 -22.43 22.87 22.17
N LEU A 553 -22.37 23.07 20.86
CA LEU A 553 -23.51 23.39 19.98
C LEU A 553 -23.47 22.58 18.69
N SER A 554 -24.62 22.06 18.30
CA SER A 554 -24.85 21.48 16.97
C SER A 554 -25.92 22.30 16.24
N LEU A 555 -25.61 22.71 15.00
CA LEU A 555 -26.49 23.46 14.12
C LEU A 555 -26.70 22.68 12.84
N VAL A 556 -27.94 22.60 12.35
CA VAL A 556 -28.28 22.03 11.05
C VAL A 556 -29.01 23.07 10.22
N MET A 557 -28.41 23.43 9.10
CA MET A 557 -29.01 24.32 8.10
C MET A 557 -29.83 23.50 7.11
N ILE A 558 -31.14 23.62 7.12
CA ILE A 558 -32.02 23.09 6.08
C ILE A 558 -32.35 24.24 5.15
N THR A 559 -31.62 24.34 4.04
CA THR A 559 -31.69 25.48 3.11
C THR A 559 -32.64 25.16 1.98
N ASP A 560 -33.73 25.90 1.88
CA ASP A 560 -34.65 25.88 0.74
C ASP A 560 -34.07 26.72 -0.40
N ILE A 561 -33.74 26.07 -1.51
CA ILE A 561 -33.12 26.71 -2.67
C ILE A 561 -34.13 27.60 -3.40
N LEU A 562 -35.42 27.24 -3.39
CA LEU A 562 -36.47 27.95 -4.11
C LEU A 562 -36.94 29.17 -3.32
N GLU A 563 -37.15 29.03 -2.01
CA GLU A 563 -37.56 30.12 -1.12
C GLU A 563 -36.39 31.02 -0.69
N GLU A 564 -35.15 30.68 -0.99
CA GLU A 564 -33.93 31.40 -0.57
C GLU A 564 -33.88 31.61 0.96
N ALA A 565 -34.22 30.59 1.72
CA ALA A 565 -34.35 30.65 3.16
C ALA A 565 -33.77 29.42 3.84
N THR A 566 -33.37 29.52 5.11
CA THR A 566 -32.88 28.42 5.92
C THR A 566 -33.74 28.22 7.18
N TYR A 567 -34.14 26.97 7.41
CA TYR A 567 -34.55 26.51 8.74
C TYR A 567 -33.29 26.08 9.48
N LEU A 568 -32.88 26.83 10.50
CA LEU A 568 -31.72 26.55 11.31
C LEU A 568 -32.15 25.80 12.57
N LEU A 569 -32.02 24.48 12.58
CA LEU A 569 -32.18 23.66 13.77
C LEU A 569 -30.97 23.81 14.67
N PHE A 570 -31.17 23.76 15.99
CA PHE A 570 -30.07 23.88 16.94
C PHE A 570 -30.31 23.08 18.21
N THR A 571 -29.20 22.53 18.78
CA THR A 571 -29.19 21.87 20.08
C THR A 571 -27.87 22.14 20.80
N GLY A 572 -27.85 21.99 22.14
CA GLY A 572 -26.67 22.25 22.96
C GLY A 572 -26.77 23.56 23.74
N SER A 573 -25.64 24.05 24.27
CA SER A 573 -25.56 25.21 25.13
C SER A 573 -24.27 26.01 24.85
N PRO A 574 -24.28 27.37 24.91
CA PRO A 574 -25.41 28.23 25.32
C PRO A 574 -26.32 28.65 24.15
N ARG A 575 -27.63 28.45 24.28
CA ARG A 575 -28.61 28.92 23.28
C ARG A 575 -28.62 30.44 23.14
N THR A 576 -28.22 31.19 24.17
CA THR A 576 -28.08 32.64 24.14
C THR A 576 -27.14 33.12 23.02
N LEU A 577 -26.14 32.34 22.66
CA LEU A 577 -25.24 32.65 21.56
C LEU A 577 -25.99 32.74 20.21
N ILE A 578 -26.94 31.83 19.97
CA ILE A 578 -27.75 31.77 18.77
C ILE A 578 -28.74 32.99 18.75
N GLY A 579 -29.38 33.21 19.91
CA GLY A 579 -30.29 34.35 20.06
C GLY A 579 -29.62 35.69 19.79
N GLU A 580 -28.42 35.91 20.33
CA GLU A 580 -27.62 37.12 20.08
C GLU A 580 -27.12 37.23 18.64
N ALA A 581 -26.74 36.11 18.03
CA ALA A 581 -26.22 36.06 16.65
C ALA A 581 -27.29 36.51 15.64
N PHE A 582 -28.52 35.99 15.78
CA PHE A 582 -29.59 36.19 14.81
C PHE A 582 -30.67 37.16 15.29
N ARG A 583 -30.58 37.70 16.50
CA ARG A 583 -31.56 38.58 17.15
C ARG A 583 -32.99 38.01 17.11
N LYS A 584 -33.10 36.73 17.42
CA LYS A 584 -34.36 35.98 17.44
C LYS A 584 -34.50 35.19 18.73
N ASP A 585 -35.77 34.92 19.08
CA ASP A 585 -36.08 34.06 20.21
C ASP A 585 -35.64 32.59 19.94
N THR A 586 -34.98 32.01 20.92
CA THR A 586 -34.45 30.63 20.88
C THR A 586 -35.16 29.68 21.85
N SER A 587 -36.39 30.03 22.24
CA SER A 587 -37.24 29.15 23.05
C SER A 587 -37.69 27.89 22.29
N GLY A 588 -37.75 28.00 20.96
CA GLY A 588 -38.04 26.86 20.07
C GLY A 588 -36.84 25.97 19.77
N THR A 589 -37.00 25.16 18.77
CA THR A 589 -36.03 24.15 18.30
C THR A 589 -35.31 24.55 17.00
N HIS A 590 -35.89 25.50 16.26
CA HIS A 590 -35.33 26.05 15.03
C HIS A 590 -35.62 27.53 14.86
N LEU A 591 -34.85 28.16 13.98
CA LEU A 591 -35.10 29.54 13.49
C LEU A 591 -35.38 29.51 11.99
N TYR A 592 -36.40 30.22 11.53
CA TYR A 592 -36.60 30.53 10.11
C TYR A 592 -35.82 31.80 9.76
N LEU A 593 -34.86 31.68 8.82
CA LEU A 593 -33.92 32.73 8.43
C LEU A 593 -34.06 33.01 6.92
N PRO A 594 -34.95 33.94 6.51
CA PRO A 594 -35.08 34.33 5.11
C PRO A 594 -33.82 35.02 4.59
N GLY A 595 -33.41 34.71 3.36
CA GLY A 595 -32.20 35.23 2.73
C GLY A 595 -30.89 34.64 3.25
N VAL A 596 -30.96 33.64 4.15
CA VAL A 596 -29.76 32.94 4.65
C VAL A 596 -29.55 31.66 3.86
N MET A 597 -28.45 31.59 3.09
CA MET A 597 -28.10 30.50 2.20
C MET A 597 -26.67 29.98 2.43
N SER A 598 -25.83 30.75 3.14
CA SER A 598 -24.40 30.44 3.28
C SER A 598 -23.96 30.31 4.73
N ARG A 599 -23.50 29.13 5.07
CA ARG A 599 -22.85 28.86 6.36
C ARG A 599 -21.68 29.81 6.62
N LYS A 600 -20.77 29.95 5.62
CA LYS A 600 -19.54 30.76 5.75
C LYS A 600 -19.79 32.24 6.00
N LYS A 601 -20.72 32.85 5.27
CA LYS A 601 -20.95 34.30 5.33
C LYS A 601 -22.09 34.72 6.27
N GLN A 602 -23.07 33.84 6.47
CA GLN A 602 -24.31 34.25 7.13
C GLN A 602 -24.60 33.53 8.45
N ILE A 603 -23.86 32.42 8.76
CA ILE A 603 -23.99 31.71 10.05
C ILE A 603 -22.75 31.91 10.94
N ILE A 604 -21.56 31.61 10.43
CA ILE A 604 -20.34 31.65 11.25
C ILE A 604 -19.95 33.06 11.70
N PRO A 605 -19.97 34.12 10.83
CA PRO A 605 -19.61 35.45 11.28
C PRO A 605 -20.54 36.04 12.35
N PRO A 606 -21.90 35.95 12.25
CA PRO A 606 -22.80 36.40 13.29
C PRO A 606 -22.57 35.69 14.63
N LEU A 607 -22.31 34.37 14.64
CA LEU A 607 -21.97 33.63 15.86
C LEU A 607 -20.64 34.10 16.48
N SER A 608 -19.63 34.34 15.64
CA SER A 608 -18.32 34.85 16.08
C SER A 608 -18.41 36.27 16.68
N GLU A 609 -19.27 37.11 16.13
CA GLU A 609 -19.54 38.46 16.68
C GLU A 609 -20.36 38.41 17.99
N ALA A 610 -21.32 37.48 18.07
CA ALA A 610 -22.13 37.29 19.27
C ALA A 610 -21.29 36.89 20.48
N VAL A 611 -20.30 36.02 20.31
CA VAL A 611 -19.35 35.65 21.38
C VAL A 611 -18.61 36.87 21.94
N LYS A 612 -18.23 37.82 21.09
CA LYS A 612 -17.55 39.05 21.54
C LYS A 612 -18.47 39.90 22.39
N ARG A 613 -19.78 39.99 22.02
CA ARG A 613 -20.79 40.75 22.74
C ARG A 613 -21.20 40.14 24.08
N ILE A 614 -21.26 38.84 24.20
CA ILE A 614 -21.58 38.11 25.45
C ILE A 614 -20.46 38.19 26.46
N LYS A 615 -19.19 38.33 26.02
CA LYS A 615 -18.02 38.47 26.91
C LYS A 615 -17.79 39.90 27.43
N THR A 616 -18.46 40.90 26.85
CA THR A 616 -18.47 42.28 27.36
C THR A 616 -19.70 42.52 28.22
#